data_e5a42714037c004817ef5763e7dc473a
#
_entry.id   e5a42714037c004817ef5763e7dc473a
#
_cell.length_a   1.000
_cell.length_b   1.000
_cell.length_c   1.000
_cell.angle_alpha   90.00
_cell.angle_beta   90.00
_cell.angle_gamma   90.00
#
_symmetry.space_group_name_H-M   'P 1'
#
loop_
_entity.id
_entity.type
_entity.pdbx_description
1 polymer ?
#
loop_
_entity_poly.entity_id
_entity_poly.type
_entity_poly.pdbx_seq_one_letter_code
_entity_poly.pdbx_strand_id
1 'polypeptide(L)'
;MHVESDRLAQSRIKFPPARQAAPLRVALAPKDTLGCMSGHLQRDQGLCANGVGIHRKTMALPHLHHVETEPSARGVLLGISMRDGHSRRIVAGRHASCHDFDRGSIYIRGFSERYRADIQRPFDFVLLEISQASLERAIEEKPGKRIGSLAHVAGVRDEVLLNLAEALTPALKNPACASMLFLEQLSVAMTSYLVETYGGAATSAPRTNRILSRSHEARAKEMLRSKFDGSISITEIADACGLSRSYFIHAFRETTGCTPHQWLIAQRLEHARALLMKPGTSLADIAAACGFADQSHFSRVFSQHSGVPPGIWRRRMRIADTAPPRPGF
;
A
#
# COMPACT_ATOMS: atom_id res chain seq x y z
N MET A 1 52.93 -58.72 55.94
CA MET A 1 52.95 -58.47 54.50
C MET A 1 51.74 -57.62 54.19
N HIS A 2 52.00 -56.42 53.76
CA HIS A 2 51.06 -55.31 53.55
C HIS A 2 50.17 -55.61 52.38
N VAL A 3 48.83 -55.21 52.47
CA VAL A 3 48.00 -54.85 51.33
C VAL A 3 47.27 -53.59 51.72
N GLU A 4 47.53 -52.52 50.95
CA GLU A 4 47.04 -51.19 51.03
C GLU A 4 45.58 -51.13 50.47
N SER A 5 44.67 -50.50 51.21
CA SER A 5 43.32 -50.25 50.76
C SER A 5 43.25 -48.90 50.06
N ASP A 6 42.91 -48.96 48.81
CA ASP A 6 42.85 -47.79 47.96
C ASP A 6 41.53 -47.07 48.20
N ARG A 7 41.60 -45.75 48.47
CA ARG A 7 40.47 -44.86 48.70
C ARG A 7 40.00 -44.25 47.35
N LEU A 8 38.90 -44.72 46.84
CA LEU A 8 38.18 -44.07 45.70
C LEU A 8 37.54 -42.80 46.20
N ALA A 9 38.13 -41.65 45.89
CA ALA A 9 37.56 -40.33 46.08
C ALA A 9 36.50 -40.07 45.03
N GLN A 10 35.22 -39.96 45.45
CA GLN A 10 34.10 -39.53 44.61
C GLN A 10 34.27 -38.04 44.34
N SER A 11 34.74 -37.66 43.13
CA SER A 11 34.72 -36.29 42.64
C SER A 11 33.28 -35.94 42.17
N ARG A 12 32.57 -35.15 42.97
CA ARG A 12 31.30 -34.53 42.58
C ARG A 12 31.61 -33.46 41.54
N ILE A 13 31.25 -33.69 40.29
CA ILE A 13 31.21 -32.70 39.22
C ILE A 13 30.10 -31.70 39.55
N LYS A 14 30.47 -30.48 39.94
CA LYS A 14 29.53 -29.35 40.09
C LYS A 14 29.25 -28.80 38.69
N PHE A 15 28.02 -29.01 38.20
CA PHE A 15 27.50 -28.29 37.02
C PHE A 15 27.29 -26.82 37.41
N PRO A 16 27.76 -25.86 36.60
CA PRO A 16 27.42 -24.47 36.80
C PRO A 16 25.92 -24.24 36.54
N PRO A 17 25.27 -23.27 37.24
CA PRO A 17 23.86 -23.00 37.03
C PRO A 17 23.62 -22.55 35.60
N ALA A 18 22.57 -23.12 35.00
CA ALA A 18 22.13 -22.77 33.65
C ALA A 18 21.91 -21.24 33.58
N ARG A 19 22.71 -20.56 32.78
CA ARG A 19 22.45 -19.17 32.41
C ARG A 19 21.08 -19.12 31.73
N GLN A 20 20.13 -18.46 32.36
CA GLN A 20 18.86 -18.10 31.75
C GLN A 20 19.21 -17.29 30.51
N ALA A 21 18.94 -17.87 29.33
CA ALA A 21 19.00 -17.17 28.05
C ALA A 21 17.97 -16.04 28.09
N ALA A 22 18.45 -14.81 28.02
CA ALA A 22 17.58 -13.65 27.84
C ALA A 22 16.72 -13.88 26.57
N PRO A 23 15.42 -13.46 26.57
CA PRO A 23 14.58 -13.63 25.41
C PRO A 23 15.23 -12.93 24.21
N LEU A 24 15.44 -13.67 23.13
CA LEU A 24 15.85 -13.15 21.84
C LEU A 24 14.82 -12.07 21.44
N ARG A 25 15.17 -10.80 21.67
CA ARG A 25 14.51 -9.71 20.99
C ARG A 25 14.78 -9.92 19.50
N VAL A 26 13.77 -10.42 18.78
CA VAL A 26 13.78 -10.40 17.32
C VAL A 26 13.87 -8.93 16.95
N ALA A 27 15.08 -8.48 16.62
CA ALA A 27 15.29 -7.16 16.07
C ALA A 27 14.48 -7.12 14.76
N LEU A 28 13.39 -6.35 14.74
CA LEU A 28 12.66 -6.06 13.51
C LEU A 28 13.72 -5.54 12.52
N ALA A 29 13.81 -6.21 11.36
CA ALA A 29 14.71 -5.79 10.30
C ALA A 29 14.50 -4.29 10.02
N PRO A 30 15.58 -3.50 9.91
CA PRO A 30 15.45 -2.06 9.76
C PRO A 30 14.64 -1.75 8.50
N LYS A 31 13.69 -0.83 8.63
CA LYS A 31 12.97 -0.25 7.48
C LYS A 31 13.99 0.49 6.61
N ASP A 32 13.86 0.34 5.31
CA ASP A 32 14.63 1.13 4.37
C ASP A 32 14.15 2.60 4.31
N THR A 33 14.83 3.42 3.53
CA THR A 33 14.49 4.85 3.38
C THR A 33 13.12 5.10 2.74
N LEU A 34 12.52 4.11 2.09
CA LEU A 34 11.20 4.16 1.47
C LEU A 34 10.11 3.57 2.37
N GLY A 35 10.48 3.06 3.55
CA GLY A 35 9.60 2.52 4.58
C GLY A 35 9.29 1.03 4.41
N CYS A 36 9.94 0.32 3.47
CA CYS A 36 9.80 -1.10 3.29
C CYS A 36 10.68 -1.89 4.27
N MET A 37 10.21 -3.02 4.75
CA MET A 37 11.03 -3.94 5.56
C MET A 37 11.83 -4.83 4.61
N SER A 38 13.14 -4.61 4.52
CA SER A 38 14.05 -5.30 3.59
C SER A 38 13.99 -6.83 3.69
N GLY A 39 13.78 -7.38 4.89
CA GLY A 39 13.65 -8.84 5.10
C GLY A 39 12.41 -9.49 4.47
N HIS A 40 11.45 -8.71 3.99
CA HIS A 40 10.22 -9.20 3.37
C HIS A 40 10.18 -9.00 1.86
N LEU A 41 11.20 -8.35 1.30
CA LEU A 41 11.31 -8.13 -0.14
C LEU A 41 11.95 -9.33 -0.82
N GLN A 42 11.33 -9.85 -1.87
CA GLN A 42 11.93 -10.83 -2.77
C GLN A 42 13.00 -10.19 -3.67
N ARG A 43 12.80 -8.92 -3.99
CA ARG A 43 13.71 -8.13 -4.81
C ARG A 43 13.86 -6.76 -4.18
N ASP A 44 15.10 -6.37 -3.99
CA ASP A 44 15.49 -5.04 -3.54
C ASP A 44 16.73 -4.64 -4.33
N GLN A 45 16.51 -3.99 -5.47
CA GLN A 45 17.56 -3.55 -6.39
C GLN A 45 17.56 -2.04 -6.44
N GLY A 46 18.74 -1.42 -6.50
CA GLY A 46 18.85 0.04 -6.52
C GLY A 46 20.05 0.52 -7.32
N LEU A 47 19.86 1.65 -7.98
CA LEU A 47 20.85 2.43 -8.73
C LEU A 47 20.64 3.91 -8.39
N CYS A 48 21.64 4.73 -8.68
CA CYS A 48 21.50 6.18 -8.62
C CYS A 48 22.13 6.80 -9.87
N ALA A 49 21.39 7.68 -10.54
CA ALA A 49 21.87 8.41 -11.71
C ALA A 49 21.33 9.83 -11.68
N ASN A 50 22.22 10.82 -11.86
CA ASN A 50 21.87 12.25 -11.94
C ASN A 50 20.96 12.78 -10.81
N GLY A 51 21.19 12.33 -9.57
CA GLY A 51 20.38 12.72 -8.42
C GLY A 51 18.99 12.08 -8.38
N VAL A 52 18.75 11.04 -9.18
CA VAL A 52 17.57 10.19 -9.16
C VAL A 52 17.94 8.81 -8.64
N GLY A 53 17.37 8.41 -7.52
CA GLY A 53 17.43 7.04 -7.02
C GLY A 53 16.43 6.17 -7.77
N ILE A 54 16.89 5.08 -8.36
CA ILE A 54 16.06 4.15 -9.13
C ILE A 54 16.07 2.82 -8.40
N HIS A 55 14.89 2.32 -8.01
CA HIS A 55 14.78 1.08 -7.24
C HIS A 55 13.75 0.14 -7.90
N ARG A 56 13.97 -1.16 -7.79
CA ARG A 56 12.93 -2.15 -8.04
C ARG A 56 12.70 -2.97 -6.80
N LYS A 57 11.49 -2.91 -6.29
CA LYS A 57 11.08 -3.63 -5.09
C LYS A 57 9.92 -4.56 -5.40
N THR A 58 10.06 -5.83 -5.01
CA THR A 58 9.05 -6.85 -5.21
C THR A 58 8.75 -7.57 -3.91
N MET A 59 7.48 -7.75 -3.62
CA MET A 59 6.99 -8.55 -2.48
C MET A 59 5.94 -9.54 -2.97
N ALA A 60 6.14 -10.84 -2.70
CA ALA A 60 5.26 -11.91 -3.19
C ALA A 60 4.24 -12.38 -2.15
N LEU A 61 4.52 -12.25 -0.86
CA LEU A 61 3.66 -12.78 0.17
C LEU A 61 2.67 -11.72 0.65
N PRO A 62 1.38 -12.07 0.81
CA PRO A 62 0.36 -11.16 1.32
C PRO A 62 0.44 -11.09 2.85
N HIS A 63 1.48 -10.48 3.38
CA HIS A 63 1.47 -10.04 4.76
C HIS A 63 1.01 -8.59 4.78
N LEU A 64 0.14 -8.24 5.73
CA LEU A 64 -0.20 -6.86 6.01
C LEU A 64 1.09 -6.12 6.42
N HIS A 65 1.69 -5.42 5.48
CA HIS A 65 2.87 -4.61 5.73
C HIS A 65 2.47 -3.16 5.86
N HIS A 66 2.88 -2.60 6.96
CA HIS A 66 2.77 -1.18 7.20
C HIS A 66 4.03 -0.49 6.68
N VAL A 67 3.86 0.30 5.63
CA VAL A 67 4.90 1.19 5.09
C VAL A 67 4.71 2.56 5.69
N GLU A 68 5.75 3.10 6.30
CA GLU A 68 5.73 4.44 6.89
C GLU A 68 7.03 5.16 6.60
N THR A 69 6.92 6.42 6.14
CA THR A 69 8.06 7.32 5.96
C THR A 69 7.80 8.63 6.69
N GLU A 70 8.79 9.09 7.45
CA GLU A 70 8.75 10.41 8.10
C GLU A 70 8.96 11.54 7.08
N PRO A 71 8.45 12.74 7.37
CA PRO A 71 8.67 13.91 6.54
C PRO A 71 10.17 14.20 6.32
N SER A 72 10.53 14.57 5.10
CA SER A 72 11.90 14.93 4.74
C SER A 72 11.93 15.82 3.50
N ALA A 73 13.04 16.51 3.26
CA ALA A 73 13.24 17.35 2.08
C ALA A 73 13.85 16.60 0.87
N ARG A 74 13.66 15.26 0.80
CA ARG A 74 14.28 14.42 -0.25
C ARG A 74 13.73 14.65 -1.66
N GLY A 75 12.57 15.29 -1.79
CA GLY A 75 11.90 15.54 -3.07
C GLY A 75 10.65 14.71 -3.27
N VAL A 76 10.56 13.97 -4.36
CA VAL A 76 9.35 13.26 -4.78
C VAL A 76 9.64 11.79 -5.07
N LEU A 77 8.70 10.92 -4.74
CA LEU A 77 8.70 9.51 -5.12
C LEU A 77 7.64 9.25 -6.19
N LEU A 78 8.09 8.75 -7.33
CA LEU A 78 7.24 8.15 -8.36
C LEU A 78 7.33 6.63 -8.22
N GLY A 79 6.20 5.94 -8.13
CA GLY A 79 6.13 4.48 -8.18
C GLY A 79 5.31 4.03 -9.38
N ILE A 80 5.83 3.04 -10.13
CA ILE A 80 5.23 2.49 -11.33
C ILE A 80 5.02 1.00 -11.10
N SER A 81 3.77 0.52 -11.19
CA SER A 81 3.44 -0.89 -11.01
C SER A 81 3.86 -1.70 -12.24
N MET A 82 4.67 -2.74 -12.01
CA MET A 82 5.14 -3.65 -13.05
C MET A 82 4.30 -4.93 -13.14
N ARG A 83 3.23 -5.03 -12.34
CA ARG A 83 2.30 -6.17 -12.33
C ARG A 83 0.89 -5.72 -12.00
N ASP A 84 -0.08 -6.59 -12.30
CA ASP A 84 -1.47 -6.38 -11.95
C ASP A 84 -1.80 -6.80 -10.50
N GLY A 85 -2.90 -6.29 -9.99
CA GLY A 85 -3.57 -6.78 -8.80
C GLY A 85 -2.91 -6.39 -7.48
N HIS A 86 -2.09 -5.33 -7.44
CA HIS A 86 -1.66 -4.74 -6.17
C HIS A 86 -2.74 -3.83 -5.59
N SER A 87 -2.93 -3.88 -4.28
CA SER A 87 -3.76 -2.90 -3.59
C SER A 87 -3.11 -2.44 -2.29
N ARG A 88 -3.33 -1.18 -1.96
CA ARG A 88 -2.88 -0.59 -0.71
C ARG A 88 -3.88 0.41 -0.16
N ARG A 89 -3.93 0.50 1.16
CA ARG A 89 -4.69 1.50 1.89
C ARG A 89 -3.72 2.60 2.35
N ILE A 90 -3.89 3.80 1.80
CA ILE A 90 -3.08 4.97 2.16
C ILE A 90 -3.80 5.74 3.27
N VAL A 91 -3.07 6.09 4.32
CA VAL A 91 -3.60 6.84 5.48
C VAL A 91 -3.02 8.24 5.49
N ALA A 92 -3.87 9.25 5.34
CA ALA A 92 -3.52 10.66 5.40
C ALA A 92 -4.34 11.35 6.51
N GLY A 93 -3.69 11.68 7.61
CA GLY A 93 -4.36 12.25 8.78
C GLY A 93 -5.44 11.32 9.35
N ARG A 94 -6.70 11.76 9.31
CA ARG A 94 -7.88 10.98 9.74
C ARG A 94 -8.57 10.21 8.60
N HIS A 95 -8.08 10.34 7.38
CA HIS A 95 -8.66 9.72 6.19
C HIS A 95 -7.80 8.53 5.75
N ALA A 96 -8.46 7.50 5.27
CA ALA A 96 -7.79 6.37 4.66
C ALA A 96 -8.46 6.07 3.30
N SER A 97 -7.64 5.92 2.27
CA SER A 97 -8.09 5.61 0.91
C SER A 97 -7.49 4.30 0.42
N CYS A 98 -8.29 3.48 -0.26
CA CYS A 98 -7.81 2.26 -0.89
C CYS A 98 -7.58 2.51 -2.37
N HIS A 99 -6.42 2.07 -2.86
CA HIS A 99 -6.02 2.22 -4.25
C HIS A 99 -5.60 0.87 -4.81
N ASP A 100 -6.14 0.56 -5.98
CA ASP A 100 -5.74 -0.61 -6.76
C ASP A 100 -4.76 -0.17 -7.85
N PHE A 101 -3.74 -1.01 -8.07
CA PHE A 101 -2.68 -0.77 -9.02
C PHE A 101 -2.54 -1.99 -9.93
N ASP A 102 -2.90 -1.81 -11.18
CA ASP A 102 -2.59 -2.72 -12.25
C ASP A 102 -1.28 -2.31 -12.92
N ARG A 103 -0.76 -3.15 -13.80
CA ARG A 103 0.47 -2.87 -14.55
C ARG A 103 0.34 -1.52 -15.28
N GLY A 104 1.34 -0.66 -15.12
CA GLY A 104 1.35 0.71 -15.62
C GLY A 104 0.65 1.73 -14.73
N SER A 105 -0.03 1.29 -13.65
CA SER A 105 -0.55 2.24 -12.67
C SER A 105 0.58 2.91 -11.91
N ILE A 106 0.47 4.22 -11.71
CA ILE A 106 1.46 5.02 -11.02
C ILE A 106 0.93 5.59 -9.71
N TYR A 107 1.86 5.94 -8.83
CA TYR A 107 1.62 6.88 -7.74
C TYR A 107 2.76 7.91 -7.64
N ILE A 108 2.38 9.15 -7.29
CA ILE A 108 3.30 10.26 -7.08
C ILE A 108 3.05 10.81 -5.70
N ARG A 109 4.08 10.91 -4.87
CA ARG A 109 4.03 11.52 -3.54
C ARG A 109 5.26 12.35 -3.23
N GLY A 110 5.07 13.45 -2.52
CA GLY A 110 6.17 14.17 -1.91
C GLY A 110 6.68 13.48 -0.66
N PHE A 111 7.94 13.73 -0.29
CA PHE A 111 8.48 13.35 1.01
C PHE A 111 8.26 14.40 2.09
N SER A 112 7.71 15.57 1.76
CA SER A 112 7.43 16.65 2.71
C SER A 112 6.38 16.31 3.76
N GLU A 113 5.56 15.29 3.50
CA GLU A 113 4.52 14.83 4.39
C GLU A 113 4.77 13.42 4.89
N ARG A 114 4.26 13.11 6.10
CA ARG A 114 4.27 11.74 6.62
C ARG A 114 3.43 10.85 5.72
N TYR A 115 4.00 9.77 5.23
CA TYR A 115 3.29 8.77 4.45
C TYR A 115 3.11 7.50 5.25
N ARG A 116 1.86 7.00 5.30
CA ARG A 116 1.50 5.70 5.87
C ARG A 116 0.63 4.93 4.90
N ALA A 117 0.96 3.65 4.68
CA ALA A 117 0.15 2.78 3.86
C ALA A 117 0.20 1.33 4.36
N ASP A 118 -0.95 0.67 4.33
CA ASP A 118 -1.08 -0.75 4.57
C ASP A 118 -1.07 -1.47 3.21
N ILE A 119 -0.07 -2.28 2.97
CA ILE A 119 0.06 -3.09 1.77
C ILE A 119 -0.84 -4.32 1.92
N GLN A 120 -1.83 -4.44 1.07
CA GLN A 120 -2.85 -5.48 1.17
C GLN A 120 -2.59 -6.69 0.26
N ARG A 121 -1.82 -6.48 -0.82
CA ARG A 121 -1.54 -7.50 -1.83
C ARG A 121 -0.09 -7.43 -2.30
N PRO A 122 0.42 -8.52 -2.90
CA PRO A 122 1.75 -8.55 -3.50
C PRO A 122 1.97 -7.39 -4.46
N PHE A 123 3.22 -6.95 -4.57
CA PHE A 123 3.58 -5.85 -5.47
C PHE A 123 4.90 -6.09 -6.20
N ASP A 124 5.06 -5.43 -7.33
CA ASP A 124 6.32 -5.24 -8.05
C ASP A 124 6.32 -3.80 -8.58
N PHE A 125 7.16 -2.96 -8.02
CA PHE A 125 7.27 -1.54 -8.39
C PHE A 125 8.67 -1.19 -8.84
N VAL A 126 8.74 -0.41 -9.91
CA VAL A 126 9.88 0.47 -10.17
C VAL A 126 9.61 1.79 -9.48
N LEU A 127 10.56 2.25 -8.66
CA LEU A 127 10.45 3.44 -7.84
C LEU A 127 11.54 4.42 -8.25
N LEU A 128 11.18 5.67 -8.52
CA LEU A 128 12.10 6.75 -8.77
C LEU A 128 12.02 7.76 -7.63
N GLU A 129 13.11 7.90 -6.89
CA GLU A 129 13.29 8.95 -5.89
C GLU A 129 13.99 10.13 -6.57
N ILE A 130 13.23 11.16 -6.90
CA ILE A 130 13.70 12.35 -7.62
C ILE A 130 14.03 13.41 -6.59
N SER A 131 15.30 13.81 -6.52
CA SER A 131 15.72 14.83 -5.57
C SER A 131 15.07 16.18 -5.87
N GLN A 132 14.93 17.02 -4.84
CA GLN A 132 14.38 18.36 -4.98
C GLN A 132 15.18 19.18 -6.02
N ALA A 133 16.51 19.07 -6.02
CA ALA A 133 17.37 19.75 -6.97
C ALA A 133 17.17 19.27 -8.42
N SER A 134 16.93 17.96 -8.63
CA SER A 134 16.64 17.43 -9.97
C SER A 134 15.27 17.87 -10.47
N LEU A 135 14.31 17.99 -9.58
CA LEU A 135 12.98 18.49 -9.90
C LEU A 135 13.01 19.98 -10.26
N GLU A 136 13.74 20.79 -9.49
CA GLU A 136 13.91 22.23 -9.74
C GLU A 136 14.59 22.49 -11.08
N ARG A 137 15.65 21.76 -11.42
CA ARG A 137 16.30 21.85 -12.75
C ARG A 137 15.32 21.56 -13.88
N ALA A 138 14.54 20.49 -13.77
CA ALA A 138 13.56 20.13 -14.81
C ALA A 138 12.44 21.19 -14.95
N ILE A 139 12.15 21.94 -13.87
CA ILE A 139 11.19 23.04 -13.88
C ILE A 139 11.82 24.30 -14.53
N GLU A 140 13.07 24.62 -14.20
CA GLU A 140 13.80 25.79 -14.73
C GLU A 140 14.03 25.72 -16.23
N GLU A 141 14.22 24.51 -16.78
CA GLU A 141 14.36 24.29 -18.24
C GLU A 141 13.08 24.61 -19.03
N LYS A 142 11.95 24.93 -18.37
CA LYS A 142 10.67 25.28 -19.00
C LYS A 142 10.27 26.74 -18.73
N PRO A 143 10.69 27.70 -19.56
CA PRO A 143 10.32 29.08 -19.40
C PRO A 143 8.80 29.28 -19.55
N GLY A 144 8.17 29.92 -18.58
CA GLY A 144 6.75 30.33 -18.62
C GLY A 144 5.78 29.53 -17.76
N LYS A 145 6.15 28.38 -17.17
CA LYS A 145 5.33 27.67 -16.18
C LYS A 145 5.92 27.79 -14.79
N ARG A 146 5.26 28.52 -13.90
CA ARG A 146 5.54 28.38 -12.46
C ARG A 146 4.90 27.08 -11.96
N ILE A 147 5.69 26.01 -11.85
CA ILE A 147 5.25 24.74 -11.29
C ILE A 147 5.45 24.80 -9.79
N GLY A 148 4.37 24.90 -9.03
CA GLY A 148 4.44 24.99 -7.58
C GLY A 148 4.65 23.64 -6.88
N SER A 149 4.12 22.55 -7.43
CA SER A 149 4.27 21.19 -6.91
C SER A 149 3.80 20.17 -7.95
N LEU A 150 4.23 18.92 -7.80
CA LEU A 150 3.64 17.81 -8.55
C LEU A 150 2.30 17.41 -7.93
N ALA A 151 1.36 16.99 -8.77
CA ALA A 151 0.08 16.47 -8.33
C ALA A 151 0.27 15.15 -7.57
N HIS A 152 -0.41 15.00 -6.43
CA HIS A 152 -0.52 13.71 -5.77
C HIS A 152 -1.42 12.80 -6.62
N VAL A 153 -0.88 11.68 -7.07
CA VAL A 153 -1.56 10.72 -7.96
C VAL A 153 -1.47 9.34 -7.34
N ALA A 154 -2.52 8.53 -7.45
CA ALA A 154 -2.48 7.12 -7.06
C ALA A 154 -3.45 6.30 -7.91
N GLY A 155 -2.98 5.20 -8.50
CA GLY A 155 -3.77 4.27 -9.30
C GLY A 155 -4.14 4.78 -10.70
N VAL A 156 -3.50 5.82 -11.21
CA VAL A 156 -3.66 6.30 -12.60
C VAL A 156 -2.72 5.51 -13.49
N ARG A 157 -3.20 5.05 -14.64
CA ARG A 157 -2.38 4.34 -15.63
C ARG A 157 -1.65 5.32 -16.54
N ASP A 158 -0.36 5.07 -16.75
CA ASP A 158 0.52 5.85 -17.62
C ASP A 158 1.43 4.93 -18.42
N GLU A 159 1.14 4.78 -19.70
CA GLU A 159 1.88 3.90 -20.62
C GLU A 159 3.29 4.42 -20.93
N VAL A 160 3.48 5.73 -20.94
CA VAL A 160 4.81 6.32 -21.20
C VAL A 160 5.75 5.99 -20.05
N LEU A 161 5.33 6.24 -18.83
CA LEU A 161 6.13 5.93 -17.65
C LEU A 161 6.35 4.43 -17.49
N LEU A 162 5.37 3.58 -17.84
CA LEU A 162 5.54 2.14 -17.86
C LEU A 162 6.67 1.71 -18.81
N ASN A 163 6.65 2.16 -20.07
CA ASN A 163 7.64 1.80 -21.07
C ASN A 163 9.06 2.30 -20.69
N LEU A 164 9.14 3.49 -20.11
CA LEU A 164 10.42 4.02 -19.61
C LEU A 164 10.93 3.21 -18.40
N ALA A 165 10.04 2.77 -17.50
CA ALA A 165 10.41 1.91 -16.39
C ALA A 165 10.84 0.51 -16.83
N GLU A 166 10.27 0.00 -17.92
CA GLU A 166 10.72 -1.26 -18.54
C GLU A 166 12.12 -1.15 -19.10
N ALA A 167 12.44 -0.02 -19.73
CA ALA A 167 13.80 0.25 -20.24
C ALA A 167 14.85 0.29 -19.12
N LEU A 168 14.48 0.61 -17.87
CA LEU A 168 15.37 0.58 -16.70
C LEU A 168 15.61 -0.85 -16.17
N THR A 169 14.72 -1.80 -16.47
CA THR A 169 14.74 -3.14 -15.87
C THR A 169 16.03 -3.92 -16.13
N PRO A 170 16.64 -3.92 -17.34
CA PRO A 170 17.92 -4.60 -17.57
C PRO A 170 19.06 -4.05 -16.70
N ALA A 171 19.14 -2.73 -16.56
CA ALA A 171 20.15 -2.07 -15.72
C ALA A 171 19.99 -2.41 -14.24
N LEU A 172 18.75 -2.49 -13.75
CA LEU A 172 18.47 -2.89 -12.37
C LEU A 172 18.82 -4.36 -12.10
N LYS A 173 18.68 -5.23 -13.10
CA LYS A 173 19.07 -6.65 -13.00
C LYS A 173 20.60 -6.84 -13.00
N ASN A 174 21.31 -6.05 -13.78
CA ASN A 174 22.77 -6.14 -13.91
C ASN A 174 23.43 -4.75 -13.86
N PRO A 175 23.56 -4.17 -12.65
CA PRO A 175 24.13 -2.82 -12.49
C PRO A 175 25.54 -2.65 -13.03
N ALA A 176 26.36 -3.71 -12.99
CA ALA A 176 27.75 -3.66 -13.46
C ALA A 176 27.89 -3.46 -14.97
N CYS A 177 26.86 -3.83 -15.75
CA CYS A 177 26.83 -3.68 -17.20
C CYS A 177 25.97 -2.48 -17.66
N ALA A 178 25.43 -1.71 -16.71
CA ALA A 178 24.55 -0.60 -17.02
C ALA A 178 25.34 0.60 -17.57
N SER A 179 24.89 1.16 -18.68
CA SER A 179 25.42 2.42 -19.18
C SER A 179 24.94 3.58 -18.31
N MET A 180 25.86 4.22 -17.59
CA MET A 180 25.53 5.38 -16.76
C MET A 180 24.92 6.52 -17.56
N LEU A 181 25.48 6.81 -18.75
CA LEU A 181 24.94 7.84 -19.64
C LEU A 181 23.48 7.54 -20.02
N PHE A 182 23.17 6.28 -20.35
CA PHE A 182 21.78 5.88 -20.66
C PHE A 182 20.85 6.13 -19.47
N LEU A 183 21.27 5.74 -18.25
CA LEU A 183 20.48 5.92 -17.03
C LEU A 183 20.27 7.41 -16.70
N GLU A 184 21.29 8.24 -16.90
CA GLU A 184 21.22 9.69 -16.71
C GLU A 184 20.21 10.32 -17.68
N GLN A 185 20.30 10.02 -18.97
CA GLN A 185 19.38 10.55 -19.97
C GLN A 185 17.94 10.07 -19.75
N LEU A 186 17.76 8.80 -19.39
CA LEU A 186 16.43 8.25 -19.11
C LEU A 186 15.82 8.88 -17.85
N SER A 187 16.63 9.12 -16.81
CA SER A 187 16.20 9.82 -15.60
C SER A 187 15.75 11.26 -15.88
N VAL A 188 16.49 11.97 -16.74
CA VAL A 188 16.11 13.32 -17.19
C VAL A 188 14.80 13.27 -17.97
N ALA A 189 14.67 12.36 -18.94
CA ALA A 189 13.45 12.21 -19.74
C ALA A 189 12.22 11.92 -18.86
N MET A 190 12.35 10.99 -17.90
CA MET A 190 11.27 10.66 -16.98
C MET A 190 10.90 11.83 -16.07
N THR A 191 11.89 12.56 -15.55
CA THR A 191 11.67 13.74 -14.71
C THR A 191 11.00 14.86 -15.48
N SER A 192 11.45 15.14 -16.71
CA SER A 192 10.85 16.14 -17.59
C SER A 192 9.41 15.80 -17.96
N TYR A 193 9.15 14.55 -18.32
CA TYR A 193 7.79 14.06 -18.60
C TYR A 193 6.89 14.19 -17.37
N LEU A 194 7.40 13.82 -16.19
CA LEU A 194 6.67 13.93 -14.94
C LEU A 194 6.26 15.37 -14.63
N VAL A 195 7.21 16.31 -14.78
CA VAL A 195 6.99 17.75 -14.58
C VAL A 195 6.00 18.31 -15.60
N GLU A 196 6.06 17.85 -16.85
CA GLU A 196 5.15 18.30 -17.90
C GLU A 196 3.72 17.83 -17.70
N THR A 197 3.57 16.55 -17.39
CA THR A 197 2.26 15.89 -17.33
C THR A 197 1.57 16.08 -15.98
N TYR A 198 2.36 16.05 -14.89
CA TYR A 198 1.84 16.08 -13.52
C TYR A 198 2.25 17.33 -12.73
N GLY A 199 3.04 18.22 -13.34
CA GLY A 199 3.40 19.50 -12.77
C GLY A 199 2.21 20.45 -12.80
N GLY A 200 1.67 20.79 -11.62
CA GLY A 200 0.63 21.80 -11.49
C GLY A 200 1.22 23.19 -11.65
N ALA A 201 0.70 23.99 -12.58
CA ALA A 201 1.02 25.42 -12.63
C ALA A 201 0.68 26.06 -11.27
N ALA A 202 1.56 26.91 -10.74
CA ALA A 202 1.23 27.80 -9.63
C ALA A 202 0.28 28.90 -10.13
N THR A 203 -0.83 28.51 -10.70
CA THR A 203 -1.91 29.44 -10.98
C THR A 203 -2.83 29.43 -9.78
N SER A 204 -2.98 30.58 -9.18
CA SER A 204 -4.06 30.99 -8.30
C SER A 204 -5.40 31.03 -9.03
N ALA A 205 -5.71 30.02 -9.84
CA ALA A 205 -7.09 29.71 -10.17
C ALA A 205 -7.57 28.78 -9.05
N PRO A 206 -8.70 29.02 -8.42
CA PRO A 206 -9.24 28.07 -7.47
C PRO A 206 -9.38 26.76 -8.23
N ARG A 207 -8.54 25.76 -7.91
CA ARG A 207 -8.95 24.40 -8.07
C ARG A 207 -10.33 24.39 -7.42
N THR A 208 -11.37 24.34 -8.20
CA THR A 208 -12.65 23.93 -7.66
C THR A 208 -12.35 22.59 -7.05
N ASN A 209 -12.15 22.64 -5.75
CA ASN A 209 -11.85 21.50 -4.92
C ASN A 209 -13.03 20.56 -5.14
N ARG A 210 -12.89 19.61 -6.07
CA ARG A 210 -13.95 18.63 -6.40
C ARG A 210 -14.10 17.64 -5.25
N ILE A 211 -13.91 18.13 -4.03
CA ILE A 211 -14.20 17.39 -2.81
C ILE A 211 -15.65 17.65 -2.42
N LEU A 212 -16.28 16.61 -1.93
CA LEU A 212 -17.60 16.76 -1.31
C LEU A 212 -17.48 17.61 -0.04
N SER A 213 -18.44 18.47 0.19
CA SER A 213 -18.59 19.09 1.50
C SER A 213 -18.78 17.99 2.56
N ARG A 214 -18.44 18.28 3.82
CA ARG A 214 -18.64 17.32 4.92
C ARG A 214 -20.08 16.81 5.01
N SER A 215 -21.06 17.68 4.73
CA SER A 215 -22.48 17.30 4.69
C SER A 215 -22.80 16.37 3.52
N HIS A 216 -22.29 16.66 2.32
CA HIS A 216 -22.50 15.80 1.15
C HIS A 216 -21.79 14.46 1.30
N GLU A 217 -20.58 14.44 1.86
CA GLU A 217 -19.85 13.20 2.17
C GLU A 217 -20.61 12.32 3.17
N ALA A 218 -21.07 12.91 4.28
CA ALA A 218 -21.83 12.21 5.30
C ALA A 218 -23.13 11.64 4.72
N ARG A 219 -23.90 12.46 3.97
CA ARG A 219 -25.14 12.05 3.31
C ARG A 219 -24.90 10.93 2.30
N ALA A 220 -23.88 11.05 1.46
CA ALA A 220 -23.56 10.02 0.46
C ALA A 220 -23.18 8.69 1.12
N LYS A 221 -22.35 8.72 2.17
CA LYS A 221 -21.98 7.52 2.94
C LYS A 221 -23.17 6.89 3.66
N GLU A 222 -24.07 7.69 4.19
CA GLU A 222 -25.29 7.22 4.83
C GLU A 222 -26.21 6.54 3.82
N MET A 223 -26.44 7.15 2.67
CA MET A 223 -27.26 6.56 1.59
C MET A 223 -26.66 5.27 1.05
N LEU A 224 -25.32 5.20 0.91
CA LEU A 224 -24.62 3.98 0.52
C LEU A 224 -24.77 2.87 1.58
N ARG A 225 -24.79 3.22 2.88
CA ARG A 225 -24.99 2.26 3.97
C ARG A 225 -26.43 1.82 4.12
N SER A 226 -27.40 2.68 3.92
CA SER A 226 -28.81 2.38 4.14
C SER A 226 -29.36 1.35 3.14
N LYS A 227 -28.71 1.17 1.99
CA LYS A 227 -29.12 0.25 0.92
C LYS A 227 -28.03 -0.76 0.59
N PHE A 228 -27.66 -1.59 1.55
CA PHE A 228 -26.74 -2.71 1.34
C PHE A 228 -27.25 -3.74 0.32
N ASP A 229 -28.55 -3.81 0.11
CA ASP A 229 -29.23 -4.68 -0.88
C ASP A 229 -28.89 -4.39 -2.35
N GLY A 230 -28.12 -3.33 -2.63
CA GLY A 230 -27.64 -3.01 -3.97
C GLY A 230 -28.61 -2.19 -4.82
N SER A 231 -29.74 -1.77 -4.27
CA SER A 231 -30.80 -1.08 -5.00
C SER A 231 -30.57 0.43 -5.22
N ILE A 232 -29.46 1.00 -4.74
CA ILE A 232 -29.21 2.44 -4.87
C ILE A 232 -28.42 2.76 -6.15
N SER A 233 -28.96 3.67 -6.94
CA SER A 233 -28.28 4.25 -8.10
C SER A 233 -27.30 5.34 -7.63
N ILE A 234 -26.09 5.35 -8.23
CA ILE A 234 -25.15 6.46 -8.04
C ILE A 234 -25.75 7.81 -8.46
N THR A 235 -26.67 7.78 -9.42
CA THR A 235 -27.42 8.96 -9.87
C THR A 235 -28.29 9.50 -8.74
N GLU A 236 -29.04 8.64 -8.04
CA GLU A 236 -29.88 9.06 -6.90
C GLU A 236 -29.06 9.72 -5.77
N ILE A 237 -27.85 9.20 -5.50
CA ILE A 237 -26.99 9.81 -4.50
C ILE A 237 -26.45 11.17 -4.96
N ALA A 238 -26.08 11.27 -6.24
CA ALA A 238 -25.61 12.53 -6.82
C ALA A 238 -26.71 13.59 -6.76
N ASP A 239 -27.94 13.21 -7.18
CA ASP A 239 -29.12 14.09 -7.15
C ASP A 239 -29.45 14.54 -5.72
N ALA A 240 -29.37 13.63 -4.74
CA ALA A 240 -29.58 13.96 -3.33
C ALA A 240 -28.53 14.94 -2.78
N CYS A 241 -27.35 15.03 -3.40
CA CYS A 241 -26.33 15.99 -3.11
C CYS A 241 -26.39 17.25 -4.00
N GLY A 242 -27.36 17.33 -4.93
CA GLY A 242 -27.46 18.44 -5.89
C GLY A 242 -26.30 18.48 -6.89
N LEU A 243 -25.71 17.34 -7.20
CA LEU A 243 -24.52 17.19 -8.04
C LEU A 243 -24.82 16.36 -9.29
N SER A 244 -24.16 16.65 -10.41
CA SER A 244 -24.20 15.74 -11.54
C SER A 244 -23.50 14.42 -11.20
N ARG A 245 -23.95 13.30 -11.79
CA ARG A 245 -23.37 11.98 -11.57
C ARG A 245 -21.85 11.94 -11.75
N SER A 246 -21.35 12.53 -12.83
CA SER A 246 -19.91 12.56 -13.12
C SER A 246 -19.15 13.39 -12.09
N TYR A 247 -19.65 14.56 -11.73
CA TYR A 247 -19.05 15.39 -10.69
C TYR A 247 -19.03 14.67 -9.35
N PHE A 248 -20.16 14.04 -8.96
CA PHE A 248 -20.26 13.28 -7.72
C PHE A 248 -19.23 12.17 -7.63
N ILE A 249 -19.10 11.32 -8.69
CA ILE A 249 -18.11 10.22 -8.70
C ILE A 249 -16.70 10.75 -8.51
N HIS A 250 -16.33 11.82 -9.23
CA HIS A 250 -15.00 12.43 -9.07
C HIS A 250 -14.80 13.05 -7.69
N ALA A 251 -15.77 13.86 -7.22
CA ALA A 251 -15.70 14.51 -5.92
C ALA A 251 -15.69 13.51 -4.76
N PHE A 252 -16.47 12.44 -4.85
CA PHE A 252 -16.47 11.36 -3.87
C PHE A 252 -15.11 10.64 -3.83
N ARG A 253 -14.53 10.36 -5.02
CA ARG A 253 -13.21 9.73 -5.11
C ARG A 253 -12.11 10.65 -4.55
N GLU A 254 -12.12 11.93 -4.86
CA GLU A 254 -11.17 12.89 -4.30
C GLU A 254 -11.30 13.03 -2.77
N THR A 255 -12.55 12.91 -2.25
CA THR A 255 -12.82 13.04 -0.81
C THR A 255 -12.47 11.76 -0.04
N THR A 256 -12.81 10.59 -0.60
CA THR A 256 -12.72 9.30 0.11
C THR A 256 -11.58 8.41 -0.38
N GLY A 257 -10.92 8.78 -1.47
CA GLY A 257 -9.84 8.03 -2.11
C GLY A 257 -10.29 6.85 -2.96
N CYS A 258 -11.60 6.55 -3.02
CA CYS A 258 -12.15 5.46 -3.82
C CYS A 258 -13.50 5.84 -4.44
N THR A 259 -13.88 5.13 -5.50
CA THR A 259 -15.20 5.38 -6.11
C THR A 259 -16.33 4.98 -5.15
N PRO A 260 -17.54 5.53 -5.29
CA PRO A 260 -18.70 5.15 -4.47
C PRO A 260 -18.96 3.63 -4.46
N HIS A 261 -18.78 2.97 -5.60
CA HIS A 261 -18.94 1.52 -5.71
C HIS A 261 -17.86 0.75 -4.93
N GLN A 262 -16.60 1.13 -5.07
CA GLN A 262 -15.48 0.53 -4.31
C GLN A 262 -15.67 0.72 -2.80
N TRP A 263 -16.12 1.90 -2.40
CA TRP A 263 -16.42 2.20 -1.01
C TRP A 263 -17.54 1.31 -0.46
N LEU A 264 -18.63 1.14 -1.23
CA LEU A 264 -19.75 0.26 -0.87
C LEU A 264 -19.29 -1.20 -0.72
N ILE A 265 -18.49 -1.70 -1.66
CA ILE A 265 -17.92 -3.06 -1.57
C ILE A 265 -17.08 -3.22 -0.31
N ALA A 266 -16.24 -2.25 0.02
CA ALA A 266 -15.44 -2.30 1.26
C ALA A 266 -16.32 -2.36 2.52
N GLN A 267 -17.41 -1.59 2.58
CA GLN A 267 -18.38 -1.63 3.69
C GLN A 267 -19.09 -3.00 3.79
N ARG A 268 -19.54 -3.54 2.63
CA ARG A 268 -20.15 -4.88 2.57
C ARG A 268 -19.21 -5.97 3.07
N LEU A 269 -17.94 -5.90 2.70
CA LEU A 269 -16.93 -6.87 3.15
C LEU A 269 -16.62 -6.73 4.64
N GLU A 270 -16.62 -5.51 5.18
CA GLU A 270 -16.46 -5.31 6.62
C GLU A 270 -17.63 -5.89 7.41
N HIS A 271 -18.86 -5.66 6.93
CA HIS A 271 -20.05 -6.28 7.51
C HIS A 271 -20.01 -7.81 7.40
N ALA A 272 -19.57 -8.34 6.25
CA ALA A 272 -19.41 -9.78 6.04
C ALA A 272 -18.39 -10.40 7.00
N ARG A 273 -17.29 -9.71 7.31
CA ARG A 273 -16.31 -10.17 8.32
C ARG A 273 -16.95 -10.31 9.71
N ALA A 274 -17.76 -9.35 10.11
CA ALA A 274 -18.49 -9.42 11.38
C ALA A 274 -19.48 -10.62 11.41
N LEU A 275 -20.21 -10.88 10.31
CA LEU A 275 -21.11 -12.00 10.19
C LEU A 275 -20.38 -13.35 10.11
N LEU A 276 -19.21 -13.42 9.50
CA LEU A 276 -18.38 -14.63 9.46
C LEU A 276 -17.94 -15.09 10.85
N MET A 277 -17.81 -14.19 11.81
CA MET A 277 -17.49 -14.53 13.21
C MET A 277 -18.68 -15.13 13.97
N LYS A 278 -19.91 -14.86 13.52
CA LYS A 278 -21.10 -15.45 14.18
C LYS A 278 -21.19 -16.95 13.88
N PRO A 279 -21.44 -17.80 14.90
CA PRO A 279 -21.63 -19.23 14.68
C PRO A 279 -22.95 -19.50 13.94
N GLY A 280 -22.95 -20.53 13.09
CA GLY A 280 -24.18 -21.02 12.43
C GLY A 280 -24.60 -20.28 11.17
N THR A 281 -24.03 -19.13 10.84
CA THR A 281 -24.43 -18.36 9.64
C THR A 281 -23.81 -18.97 8.38
N SER A 282 -24.64 -19.30 7.39
CA SER A 282 -24.16 -19.82 6.10
C SER A 282 -23.52 -18.74 5.24
N LEU A 283 -22.66 -19.13 4.28
CA LEU A 283 -22.07 -18.16 3.36
C LEU A 283 -23.11 -17.54 2.40
N ALA A 284 -24.19 -18.28 2.11
CA ALA A 284 -25.29 -17.78 1.31
C ALA A 284 -26.07 -16.68 2.04
N ASP A 285 -26.39 -16.90 3.35
CA ASP A 285 -27.05 -15.90 4.17
C ASP A 285 -26.20 -14.65 4.33
N ILE A 286 -24.88 -14.82 4.51
CA ILE A 286 -23.94 -13.68 4.59
C ILE A 286 -23.92 -12.91 3.27
N ALA A 287 -23.90 -13.60 2.13
CA ALA A 287 -23.94 -12.96 0.82
C ALA A 287 -25.20 -12.11 0.66
N ALA A 288 -26.37 -12.67 0.98
CA ALA A 288 -27.64 -11.97 0.95
C ALA A 288 -27.69 -10.78 1.91
N ALA A 289 -27.29 -10.98 3.17
CA ALA A 289 -27.27 -9.93 4.20
C ALA A 289 -26.31 -8.78 3.88
N CYS A 290 -25.28 -9.03 3.06
CA CYS A 290 -24.31 -8.03 2.64
C CYS A 290 -24.59 -7.45 1.24
N GLY A 291 -25.72 -7.80 0.61
CA GLY A 291 -26.13 -7.25 -0.68
C GLY A 291 -25.30 -7.73 -1.86
N PHE A 292 -24.75 -8.94 -1.80
CA PHE A 292 -24.14 -9.60 -2.96
C PHE A 292 -25.21 -10.37 -3.73
N ALA A 293 -25.07 -10.45 -5.05
CA ALA A 293 -26.03 -11.12 -5.93
C ALA A 293 -26.24 -12.60 -5.55
N ASP A 294 -25.14 -13.27 -5.18
CA ASP A 294 -25.12 -14.68 -4.75
C ASP A 294 -23.85 -15.00 -3.93
N GLN A 295 -23.80 -16.22 -3.39
CA GLN A 295 -22.66 -16.71 -2.62
C GLN A 295 -21.36 -16.76 -3.45
N SER A 296 -21.44 -17.06 -4.75
CA SER A 296 -20.27 -17.16 -5.63
C SER A 296 -19.65 -15.79 -5.89
N HIS A 297 -20.50 -14.80 -6.14
CA HIS A 297 -20.10 -13.39 -6.26
C HIS A 297 -19.45 -12.90 -4.97
N PHE A 298 -20.08 -13.16 -3.82
CA PHE A 298 -19.52 -12.83 -2.50
C PHE A 298 -18.15 -13.48 -2.31
N SER A 299 -18.04 -14.80 -2.54
CA SER A 299 -16.80 -15.55 -2.32
C SER A 299 -15.67 -15.05 -3.21
N ARG A 300 -15.95 -14.72 -4.46
CA ARG A 300 -14.98 -14.16 -5.40
C ARG A 300 -14.49 -12.78 -4.94
N VAL A 301 -15.42 -11.86 -4.64
CA VAL A 301 -15.09 -10.50 -4.21
C VAL A 301 -14.36 -10.52 -2.86
N PHE A 302 -14.81 -11.35 -1.91
CA PHE A 302 -14.14 -11.51 -0.62
C PHE A 302 -12.72 -12.04 -0.78
N SER A 303 -12.52 -13.10 -1.59
CA SER A 303 -11.20 -13.68 -1.85
C SER A 303 -10.27 -12.67 -2.51
N GLN A 304 -10.80 -11.90 -3.45
CA GLN A 304 -10.08 -10.84 -4.14
C GLN A 304 -9.59 -9.74 -3.18
N HIS A 305 -10.37 -9.40 -2.16
CA HIS A 305 -10.02 -8.36 -1.19
C HIS A 305 -9.26 -8.87 0.04
N SER A 306 -9.49 -10.11 0.46
CA SER A 306 -8.92 -10.69 1.69
C SER A 306 -7.78 -11.67 1.42
N GLY A 307 -7.48 -11.97 0.14
CA GLY A 307 -6.43 -12.90 -0.26
C GLY A 307 -6.77 -14.39 -0.02
N VAL A 308 -7.86 -14.68 0.69
CA VAL A 308 -8.30 -16.05 1.01
C VAL A 308 -9.83 -16.17 0.94
N PRO A 309 -10.37 -17.34 0.58
CA PRO A 309 -11.82 -17.58 0.58
C PRO A 309 -12.47 -17.36 1.96
N PRO A 310 -13.75 -16.92 2.01
CA PRO A 310 -14.42 -16.58 3.26
C PRO A 310 -14.48 -17.73 4.26
N GLY A 311 -14.64 -18.97 3.80
CA GLY A 311 -14.63 -20.16 4.66
C GLY A 311 -13.27 -20.44 5.31
N ILE A 312 -12.17 -20.21 4.59
CA ILE A 312 -10.81 -20.34 5.13
C ILE A 312 -10.53 -19.19 6.09
N TRP A 313 -10.95 -17.97 5.74
CA TRP A 313 -10.82 -16.79 6.60
C TRP A 313 -11.55 -17.01 7.94
N ARG A 314 -12.80 -17.45 7.93
CA ARG A 314 -13.60 -17.80 9.13
C ARG A 314 -12.86 -18.79 10.02
N ARG A 315 -12.29 -19.85 9.44
CA ARG A 315 -11.60 -20.90 10.20
C ARG A 315 -10.35 -20.36 10.89
N ARG A 316 -9.56 -19.54 10.18
CA ARG A 316 -8.35 -18.92 10.73
C ARG A 316 -8.66 -17.98 11.90
N MET A 317 -9.69 -17.15 11.78
CA MET A 317 -10.08 -16.20 12.83
C MET A 317 -10.60 -16.90 14.08
N ARG A 318 -11.38 -17.97 13.94
CA ARG A 318 -11.86 -18.76 15.10
C ARG A 318 -10.73 -19.46 15.84
N ILE A 319 -9.71 -19.96 15.14
CA ILE A 319 -8.55 -20.57 15.80
C ILE A 319 -7.75 -19.50 16.57
N ALA A 320 -7.65 -18.30 16.05
CA ALA A 320 -6.97 -17.19 16.72
C ALA A 320 -7.71 -16.73 18.00
N ASP A 321 -9.05 -16.80 18.00
CA ASP A 321 -9.89 -16.39 19.13
C ASP A 321 -9.95 -17.45 20.25
N THR A 322 -9.69 -18.72 19.91
CA THR A 322 -9.67 -19.85 20.87
C THR A 322 -8.29 -20.15 21.43
N ALA A 323 -7.25 -19.46 21.02
CA ALA A 323 -5.92 -19.62 21.58
C ALA A 323 -5.90 -19.08 23.02
N PRO A 324 -5.51 -19.88 24.05
CA PRO A 324 -5.45 -19.39 25.42
C PRO A 324 -4.44 -18.23 25.51
N PRO A 325 -4.68 -17.26 26.41
CA PRO A 325 -3.75 -16.19 26.65
C PRO A 325 -2.40 -16.81 26.99
N ARG A 326 -1.34 -16.41 26.30
CA ARG A 326 0.01 -16.89 26.61
C ARG A 326 0.26 -16.58 28.07
N PRO A 327 0.67 -17.57 28.90
CA PRO A 327 1.01 -17.30 30.28
C PRO A 327 2.10 -16.24 30.30
N GLY A 328 1.82 -15.13 30.97
CA GLY A 328 2.78 -14.07 31.18
C GLY A 328 3.99 -14.62 31.93
N PHE A 329 5.15 -14.32 31.42
CA PHE A 329 6.45 -14.40 32.13
C PHE A 329 6.84 -13.01 32.55
#